data_ad3f978a42b5c4ad7a7d6cb790aea7f3
#
_entry.id   ad3f978a42b5c4ad7a7d6cb790aea7f3
#
_cell.length_a   1.000
_cell.length_b   1.000
_cell.length_c   1.000
_cell.angle_alpha   90.00
_cell.angle_beta   90.00
_cell.angle_gamma   90.00
#
_symmetry.space_group_name_H-M   'P 1'
#
loop_
_entity.id
_entity.type
_entity.pdbx_description
1 polymer ?
#
loop_
_entity_poly.entity_id
_entity_poly.type
_entity_poly.pdbx_seq_one_letter_code
_entity_poly.pdbx_strand_id
1 'polypeptide(L)'
;THSEANDSALQTNIKHNQKQAASSNKAALKKQREAAKKAAAEKKREEAWKKVKLSAHQQELVKTYGLTKRQYVQAKDLSVTAIGDSVMVDVSKDVRQVIPNTYVSAGVGRQIWQAPKQIEALKAQGALANTVVVNLGTNSPMTNSQIDQVIHMIGPNRRIYWVNTHVPTRNWETSVNTTIANAAKRYPNVTLVDWHGLSKNHKDWFYTDNVHPNPTGNRNYTRLLVQQLTDSDSSQKQ
;
A
#
# COMPACT_ATOMS: atom_id res chain seq x y z
N THR A 1 3.43 -28.82 -61.15
CA THR A 1 2.35 -27.85 -61.27
C THR A 1 2.24 -26.98 -60.04
N HIS A 2 1.52 -25.84 -60.09
CA HIS A 2 1.36 -24.88 -58.99
C HIS A 2 0.79 -25.52 -57.71
N SER A 3 -0.09 -26.51 -57.83
CA SER A 3 -0.74 -27.22 -56.74
C SER A 3 0.25 -28.04 -55.89
N GLU A 4 1.15 -28.80 -56.53
CA GLU A 4 2.15 -29.63 -55.83
C GLU A 4 3.22 -28.79 -55.13
N ALA A 5 3.66 -27.66 -55.73
CA ALA A 5 4.61 -26.73 -55.08
C ALA A 5 4.02 -26.06 -53.88
N ASN A 6 2.73 -25.68 -53.87
CA ASN A 6 2.03 -25.10 -52.72
C ASN A 6 1.85 -26.11 -51.58
N ASP A 7 1.53 -27.37 -51.90
CA ASP A 7 1.39 -28.43 -50.91
C ASP A 7 2.73 -28.77 -50.24
N SER A 8 3.84 -28.80 -51.02
CA SER A 8 5.18 -28.99 -50.47
C SER A 8 5.62 -27.86 -49.56
N ALA A 9 5.34 -26.60 -49.95
CA ALA A 9 5.64 -25.41 -49.16
C ALA A 9 4.83 -25.43 -47.85
N LEU A 10 3.56 -25.80 -47.92
CA LEU A 10 2.70 -25.93 -46.71
C LEU A 10 3.21 -26.99 -45.80
N GLN A 11 3.58 -28.19 -46.26
CA GLN A 11 4.13 -29.26 -45.44
C GLN A 11 5.44 -28.88 -44.77
N THR A 12 6.33 -28.19 -45.49
CA THR A 12 7.57 -27.67 -44.94
C THR A 12 7.31 -26.65 -43.83
N ASN A 13 6.35 -25.75 -44.04
CA ASN A 13 5.96 -24.76 -43.04
C ASN A 13 5.33 -25.43 -41.81
N ILE A 14 4.49 -26.41 -41.98
CA ILE A 14 3.88 -27.19 -40.87
C ILE A 14 4.99 -27.85 -40.05
N LYS A 15 5.94 -28.53 -40.67
CA LYS A 15 7.06 -29.19 -39.97
C LYS A 15 7.90 -28.17 -39.19
N HIS A 16 8.18 -27.02 -39.81
CA HIS A 16 8.93 -25.96 -39.15
C HIS A 16 8.18 -25.41 -37.92
N ASN A 17 6.88 -25.12 -38.06
CA ASN A 17 6.04 -24.64 -36.97
C ASN A 17 5.86 -25.69 -35.85
N GLN A 18 5.80 -26.98 -36.17
CA GLN A 18 5.75 -28.06 -35.18
C GLN A 18 7.04 -28.09 -34.34
N LYS A 19 8.22 -27.90 -34.99
CA LYS A 19 9.50 -27.82 -34.29
C LYS A 19 9.56 -26.61 -33.38
N GLN A 20 9.12 -25.42 -33.88
CA GLN A 20 9.05 -24.22 -33.08
C GLN A 20 8.09 -24.35 -31.92
N ALA A 21 6.91 -24.96 -32.16
CA ALA A 21 5.91 -25.20 -31.13
C ALA A 21 6.46 -26.09 -30.02
N ALA A 22 7.19 -27.15 -30.35
CA ALA A 22 7.82 -28.03 -29.37
C ALA A 22 8.84 -27.27 -28.48
N SER A 23 9.68 -26.44 -29.10
CA SER A 23 10.64 -25.62 -28.38
C SER A 23 9.94 -24.56 -27.51
N SER A 24 8.94 -23.87 -28.06
CA SER A 24 8.15 -22.87 -27.34
C SER A 24 7.34 -23.49 -26.18
N ASN A 25 6.81 -24.70 -26.38
CA ASN A 25 6.09 -25.43 -25.34
C ASN A 25 7.01 -25.80 -24.17
N LYS A 26 8.25 -26.19 -24.47
CA LYS A 26 9.25 -26.49 -23.43
C LYS A 26 9.56 -25.26 -22.59
N ALA A 27 9.73 -24.10 -23.22
CA ALA A 27 9.98 -22.82 -22.53
C ALA A 27 8.73 -22.39 -21.74
N ALA A 28 7.53 -22.52 -22.31
CA ALA A 28 6.28 -22.21 -21.64
C ALA A 28 6.04 -23.10 -20.42
N LEU A 29 6.33 -24.41 -20.54
CA LEU A 29 6.19 -25.36 -19.44
C LEU A 29 7.11 -25.00 -18.27
N LYS A 30 8.36 -24.60 -18.57
CA LYS A 30 9.32 -24.15 -17.56
C LYS A 30 8.80 -22.92 -16.80
N LYS A 31 8.29 -21.92 -17.55
CA LYS A 31 7.70 -20.72 -16.95
C LYS A 31 6.48 -21.03 -16.10
N GLN A 32 5.60 -21.93 -16.59
CA GLN A 32 4.42 -22.34 -15.83
C GLN A 32 4.77 -23.07 -14.54
N ARG A 33 5.81 -23.91 -14.55
CA ARG A 33 6.30 -24.61 -13.36
C ARG A 33 6.91 -23.61 -12.36
N GLU A 34 7.68 -22.64 -12.83
CA GLU A 34 8.23 -21.57 -11.99
C GLU A 34 7.12 -20.72 -11.37
N ALA A 35 6.12 -20.33 -12.16
CA ALA A 35 4.95 -19.59 -11.69
C ALA A 35 4.15 -20.37 -10.65
N ALA A 36 3.95 -21.69 -10.86
CA ALA A 36 3.27 -22.55 -9.91
C ALA A 36 4.03 -22.69 -8.58
N LYS A 37 5.36 -22.82 -8.64
CA LYS A 37 6.22 -22.82 -7.42
C LYS A 37 6.11 -21.51 -6.67
N LYS A 38 6.14 -20.38 -7.39
CA LYS A 38 6.01 -19.05 -6.80
C LYS A 38 4.64 -18.87 -6.14
N ALA A 39 3.56 -19.26 -6.82
CA ALA A 39 2.21 -19.20 -6.29
C ALA A 39 2.04 -20.09 -5.05
N ALA A 40 2.58 -21.31 -5.05
CA ALA A 40 2.55 -22.20 -3.88
C ALA A 40 3.33 -21.63 -2.70
N ALA A 41 4.49 -21.00 -2.93
CA ALA A 41 5.29 -20.35 -1.91
C ALA A 41 4.57 -19.12 -1.33
N GLU A 42 3.90 -18.32 -2.17
CA GLU A 42 3.07 -17.19 -1.75
C GLU A 42 1.90 -17.65 -0.89
N LYS A 43 1.17 -18.68 -1.33
CA LYS A 43 0.06 -19.25 -0.57
C LYS A 43 0.52 -19.75 0.80
N LYS A 44 1.66 -20.44 0.85
CA LYS A 44 2.25 -20.92 2.11
C LYS A 44 2.59 -19.78 3.04
N ARG A 45 3.16 -18.68 2.52
CA ARG A 45 3.46 -17.47 3.29
C ARG A 45 2.19 -16.78 3.78
N GLU A 46 1.16 -16.66 2.92
CA GLU A 46 -0.13 -16.07 3.28
C GLU A 46 -0.84 -16.86 4.37
N GLU A 47 -0.68 -18.18 4.40
CA GLU A 47 -1.31 -19.04 5.40
C GLU A 47 -0.46 -19.25 6.66
N ALA A 48 0.79 -18.82 6.66
CA ALA A 48 1.71 -19.01 7.79
C ALA A 48 1.18 -18.40 9.10
N TRP A 49 0.37 -17.34 9.01
CA TRP A 49 -0.25 -16.68 10.17
C TRP A 49 -1.09 -17.64 11.02
N LYS A 50 -1.69 -18.68 10.42
CA LYS A 50 -2.55 -19.66 11.11
C LYS A 50 -1.79 -20.42 12.18
N LYS A 51 -0.49 -20.64 11.96
CA LYS A 51 0.39 -21.42 12.86
C LYS A 51 1.02 -20.56 13.95
N VAL A 52 0.94 -19.24 13.87
CA VAL A 52 1.51 -18.34 14.87
C VAL A 52 0.67 -18.39 16.13
N LYS A 53 1.32 -18.62 17.26
CA LYS A 53 0.69 -18.54 18.58
C LYS A 53 0.90 -17.15 19.15
N LEU A 54 -0.18 -16.42 19.40
CA LEU A 54 -0.12 -15.09 19.97
C LEU A 54 0.09 -15.16 21.49
N SER A 55 0.96 -14.29 22.01
CA SER A 55 1.09 -14.06 23.43
C SER A 55 -0.17 -13.39 24.01
N ALA A 56 -0.30 -13.37 25.31
CA ALA A 56 -1.41 -12.67 25.97
C ALA A 56 -1.44 -11.17 25.60
N HIS A 57 -0.28 -10.52 25.55
CA HIS A 57 -0.16 -9.12 25.14
C HIS A 57 -0.59 -8.93 23.67
N GLN A 58 -0.17 -9.82 22.77
CA GLN A 58 -0.56 -9.75 21.36
C GLN A 58 -2.07 -9.97 21.16
N GLN A 59 -2.67 -10.90 21.92
CA GLN A 59 -4.13 -11.09 21.91
C GLN A 59 -4.86 -9.82 22.38
N GLU A 60 -4.32 -9.13 23.39
CA GLU A 60 -4.88 -7.87 23.86
C GLU A 60 -4.79 -6.77 22.79
N LEU A 61 -3.69 -6.68 22.02
CA LEU A 61 -3.56 -5.75 20.90
C LEU A 61 -4.58 -6.05 19.80
N VAL A 62 -4.75 -7.30 19.44
CA VAL A 62 -5.77 -7.73 18.47
C VAL A 62 -7.16 -7.24 18.89
N LYS A 63 -7.50 -7.42 20.16
CA LYS A 63 -8.78 -6.98 20.72
C LYS A 63 -8.90 -5.48 20.74
N THR A 64 -7.88 -4.78 21.24
CA THR A 64 -7.88 -3.31 21.37
C THR A 64 -8.10 -2.63 20.04
N TYR A 65 -7.46 -3.11 18.99
CA TYR A 65 -7.55 -2.51 17.65
C TYR A 65 -8.61 -3.16 16.75
N GLY A 66 -9.37 -4.13 17.24
CA GLY A 66 -10.43 -4.78 16.46
C GLY A 66 -9.92 -5.48 15.23
N LEU A 67 -8.76 -6.09 15.30
CA LEU A 67 -8.12 -6.79 14.18
C LEU A 67 -8.46 -8.28 14.17
N THR A 68 -8.36 -8.91 13.01
CA THR A 68 -8.28 -10.37 12.95
C THR A 68 -6.86 -10.83 13.29
N LYS A 69 -6.71 -12.07 13.69
CA LYS A 69 -5.38 -12.66 13.90
C LYS A 69 -4.51 -12.55 12.65
N ARG A 70 -5.09 -12.83 11.48
CA ARG A 70 -4.39 -12.71 10.19
C ARG A 70 -3.84 -11.30 9.96
N GLN A 71 -4.69 -10.29 10.13
CA GLN A 71 -4.31 -8.89 9.96
C GLN A 71 -3.16 -8.52 10.90
N TYR A 72 -3.26 -8.86 12.16
CA TYR A 72 -2.22 -8.58 13.14
C TYR A 72 -0.90 -9.26 12.79
N VAL A 73 -0.93 -10.56 12.53
CA VAL A 73 0.30 -11.33 12.23
C VAL A 73 0.97 -10.84 10.95
N GLN A 74 0.18 -10.52 9.91
CA GLN A 74 0.72 -10.01 8.66
C GLN A 74 1.26 -8.57 8.77
N ALA A 75 0.79 -7.79 9.75
CA ALA A 75 1.21 -6.41 9.94
C ALA A 75 2.39 -6.25 10.91
N LYS A 76 2.43 -7.04 11.99
CA LYS A 76 3.34 -6.80 13.12
C LYS A 76 4.82 -6.75 12.79
N ASP A 77 5.24 -7.45 11.75
CA ASP A 77 6.65 -7.55 11.35
C ASP A 77 6.97 -6.69 10.11
N LEU A 78 6.02 -5.90 9.63
CA LEU A 78 6.26 -5.00 8.50
C LEU A 78 7.26 -3.91 8.89
N SER A 79 8.11 -3.54 7.95
CA SER A 79 8.91 -2.31 8.00
C SER A 79 8.16 -1.23 7.23
N VAL A 80 7.79 -0.16 7.91
CA VAL A 80 6.98 0.94 7.36
C VAL A 80 7.67 2.26 7.62
N THR A 81 7.66 3.13 6.62
CA THR A 81 7.98 4.56 6.80
C THR A 81 6.68 5.35 6.70
N ALA A 82 6.36 6.09 7.75
CA ALA A 82 5.18 6.95 7.80
C ALA A 82 5.59 8.41 7.70
N ILE A 83 5.17 9.06 6.62
CA ILE A 83 5.42 10.48 6.33
C ILE A 83 4.11 11.23 6.57
N GLY A 84 4.13 12.24 7.42
CA GLY A 84 2.87 12.92 7.73
C GLY A 84 3.01 14.27 8.42
N ASP A 85 1.85 14.80 8.79
CA ASP A 85 1.68 16.03 9.55
C ASP A 85 1.34 15.71 11.03
N SER A 86 0.70 16.64 11.72
CA SER A 86 0.33 16.47 13.12
C SER A 86 -0.64 15.32 13.38
N VAL A 87 -1.46 14.93 12.40
CA VAL A 87 -2.36 13.78 12.53
C VAL A 87 -1.53 12.50 12.65
N MET A 88 -0.50 12.34 11.82
CA MET A 88 0.41 11.18 11.94
C MET A 88 1.18 11.19 13.26
N VAL A 89 1.61 12.35 13.74
CA VAL A 89 2.24 12.45 15.07
C VAL A 89 1.28 11.92 16.14
N ASP A 90 0.02 12.33 16.07
CA ASP A 90 -1.03 11.91 17.02
C ASP A 90 -1.25 10.39 17.00
N VAL A 91 -1.42 9.80 15.83
CA VAL A 91 -1.73 8.36 15.71
C VAL A 91 -0.50 7.45 15.80
N SER A 92 0.70 7.99 15.73
CA SER A 92 1.93 7.20 15.59
C SER A 92 2.16 6.20 16.72
N LYS A 93 1.79 6.53 17.95
CA LYS A 93 1.91 5.64 19.10
C LYS A 93 1.07 4.37 18.91
N ASP A 94 -0.16 4.53 18.45
CA ASP A 94 -1.07 3.40 18.19
C ASP A 94 -0.58 2.55 17.02
N VAL A 95 -0.15 3.19 15.93
CA VAL A 95 0.42 2.47 14.78
C VAL A 95 1.61 1.63 15.22
N ARG A 96 2.51 2.17 16.02
CA ARG A 96 3.67 1.43 16.52
C ARG A 96 3.32 0.30 17.51
N GLN A 97 2.18 0.35 18.17
CA GLN A 97 1.71 -0.77 18.99
C GLN A 97 1.50 -2.03 18.16
N VAL A 98 0.97 -1.86 16.94
CA VAL A 98 0.69 -2.98 16.02
C VAL A 98 1.90 -3.26 15.11
N ILE A 99 2.54 -2.21 14.62
CA ILE A 99 3.68 -2.28 13.68
C ILE A 99 4.88 -1.59 14.32
N PRO A 100 5.60 -2.28 15.21
CA PRO A 100 6.70 -1.65 15.98
C PRO A 100 7.81 -1.08 15.09
N ASN A 101 8.06 -1.65 13.92
CA ASN A 101 9.08 -1.20 12.99
C ASN A 101 8.57 -0.13 12.03
N THR A 102 7.88 0.86 12.56
CA THR A 102 7.42 2.05 11.82
C THR A 102 8.35 3.21 12.11
N TYR A 103 9.04 3.69 11.08
CA TYR A 103 9.83 4.92 11.13
C TYR A 103 8.91 6.10 10.81
N VAL A 104 8.74 7.03 11.75
CA VAL A 104 7.82 8.16 11.60
C VAL A 104 8.60 9.43 11.27
N SER A 105 8.32 9.99 10.10
CA SER A 105 8.77 11.32 9.68
C SER A 105 7.54 12.22 9.59
N ALA A 106 7.17 12.85 10.69
CA ALA A 106 5.96 13.66 10.76
C ALA A 106 6.22 14.93 11.57
N GLY A 107 5.43 15.96 11.31
CA GLY A 107 5.59 17.24 12.00
C GLY A 107 4.33 18.10 11.98
N VAL A 108 4.16 18.87 13.05
CA VAL A 108 3.05 19.80 13.19
C VAL A 108 3.09 20.86 12.07
N GLY A 109 1.95 21.08 11.42
CA GLY A 109 1.80 22.06 10.36
C GLY A 109 2.43 21.68 9.02
N ARG A 110 2.99 20.50 8.90
CA ARG A 110 3.67 20.06 7.66
C ARG A 110 2.72 20.08 6.49
N GLN A 111 3.20 20.64 5.39
CA GLN A 111 2.51 20.71 4.11
C GLN A 111 3.23 19.85 3.07
N ILE A 112 2.52 19.51 1.99
CA ILE A 112 3.07 18.62 0.96
C ILE A 112 4.35 19.15 0.32
N TRP A 113 4.49 20.47 0.14
CA TRP A 113 5.70 21.06 -0.47
C TRP A 113 6.98 20.78 0.33
N GLN A 114 6.85 20.45 1.62
CA GLN A 114 7.97 20.08 2.48
C GLN A 114 8.39 18.61 2.37
N ALA A 115 7.53 17.78 1.80
CA ALA A 115 7.78 16.33 1.72
C ALA A 115 9.02 15.95 0.89
N PRO A 116 9.34 16.59 -0.25
CA PRO A 116 10.52 16.23 -1.04
C PRO A 116 11.82 16.21 -0.23
N LYS A 117 12.04 17.23 0.57
CA LYS A 117 13.24 17.32 1.43
C LYS A 117 13.27 16.21 2.49
N GLN A 118 12.11 15.87 3.04
CA GLN A 118 12.00 14.78 4.01
C GLN A 118 12.31 13.42 3.37
N ILE A 119 11.83 13.20 2.17
CA ILE A 119 12.07 11.96 1.42
C ILE A 119 13.56 11.82 1.10
N GLU A 120 14.23 12.89 0.67
CA GLU A 120 15.67 12.88 0.44
C GLU A 120 16.44 12.51 1.71
N ALA A 121 16.08 13.09 2.84
CA ALA A 121 16.71 12.78 4.13
C ALA A 121 16.47 11.32 4.54
N LEU A 122 15.27 10.80 4.34
CA LEU A 122 14.94 9.40 4.62
C LEU A 122 15.76 8.44 3.76
N LYS A 123 15.90 8.73 2.48
CA LYS A 123 16.75 7.94 1.57
C LYS A 123 18.21 7.96 2.00
N ALA A 124 18.73 9.13 2.35
CA ALA A 124 20.12 9.30 2.79
C ALA A 124 20.43 8.51 4.07
N GLN A 125 19.44 8.37 4.95
CA GLN A 125 19.57 7.60 6.20
C GLN A 125 19.28 6.10 6.04
N GLY A 126 18.85 5.67 4.85
CA GLY A 126 18.39 4.29 4.66
C GLY A 126 17.07 3.99 5.41
N ALA A 127 16.27 5.02 5.66
CA ALA A 127 15.04 4.93 6.46
C ALA A 127 13.76 4.88 5.64
N LEU A 128 13.85 4.86 4.30
CA LEU A 128 12.69 4.73 3.42
C LEU A 128 12.41 3.26 3.13
N ALA A 129 11.45 2.70 3.83
CA ALA A 129 11.05 1.30 3.70
C ALA A 129 10.34 1.03 2.36
N ASN A 130 10.17 -0.24 2.01
CA ASN A 130 9.42 -0.65 0.82
C ASN A 130 7.92 -0.39 0.92
N THR A 131 7.40 -0.27 2.14
CA THR A 131 6.02 0.14 2.42
C THR A 131 6.04 1.53 3.04
N VAL A 132 5.42 2.47 2.38
CA VAL A 132 5.37 3.88 2.79
C VAL A 132 3.93 4.30 3.00
N VAL A 133 3.64 4.87 4.15
CA VAL A 133 2.36 5.49 4.47
C VAL A 133 2.55 7.00 4.39
N VAL A 134 1.69 7.68 3.65
CA VAL A 134 1.69 9.15 3.56
C VAL A 134 0.36 9.68 4.09
N ASN A 135 0.44 10.57 5.06
CA ASN A 135 -0.72 11.29 5.59
C ASN A 135 -0.41 12.79 5.56
N LEU A 136 -0.54 13.37 4.39
CA LEU A 136 -0.40 14.80 4.13
C LEU A 136 -1.64 15.31 3.40
N GLY A 137 -2.08 16.51 3.71
CA GLY A 137 -3.26 17.11 3.09
C GLY A 137 -4.13 17.89 4.07
N THR A 138 -3.87 17.77 5.36
CA THR A 138 -4.63 18.49 6.39
C THR A 138 -4.37 20.00 6.37
N ASN A 139 -3.14 20.42 6.05
CA ASN A 139 -2.68 21.78 6.32
C ASN A 139 -2.63 22.70 5.09
N SER A 140 -2.91 22.20 3.91
CA SER A 140 -2.91 23.01 2.69
C SER A 140 -3.60 22.28 1.53
N PRO A 141 -4.05 23.04 0.51
CA PRO A 141 -4.37 22.44 -0.79
C PRO A 141 -3.17 21.67 -1.36
N MET A 142 -3.45 20.73 -2.24
CA MET A 142 -2.44 19.96 -2.97
C MET A 142 -2.73 19.98 -4.46
N THR A 143 -1.70 20.17 -5.28
CA THR A 143 -1.80 20.03 -6.73
C THR A 143 -1.43 18.62 -7.18
N ASN A 144 -1.89 18.24 -8.38
CA ASN A 144 -1.45 16.99 -9.00
C ASN A 144 0.08 16.93 -9.15
N SER A 145 0.71 18.04 -9.53
CA SER A 145 2.18 18.10 -9.63
C SER A 145 2.88 17.81 -8.32
N GLN A 146 2.37 18.34 -7.21
CA GLN A 146 2.96 18.13 -5.88
C GLN A 146 2.84 16.67 -5.45
N ILE A 147 1.67 16.07 -5.62
CA ILE A 147 1.48 14.65 -5.23
C ILE A 147 2.28 13.73 -6.16
N ASP A 148 2.34 14.02 -7.46
CA ASP A 148 3.13 13.26 -8.42
C ASP A 148 4.62 13.31 -8.08
N GLN A 149 5.14 14.47 -7.69
CA GLN A 149 6.54 14.62 -7.27
C GLN A 149 6.87 13.73 -6.07
N VAL A 150 6.01 13.70 -5.08
CA VAL A 150 6.20 12.85 -3.89
C VAL A 150 6.19 11.36 -4.28
N ILE A 151 5.24 10.95 -5.11
CA ILE A 151 5.12 9.57 -5.57
C ILE A 151 6.36 9.15 -6.38
N HIS A 152 6.83 10.00 -7.29
CA HIS A 152 8.03 9.73 -8.10
C HIS A 152 9.29 9.64 -7.22
N MET A 153 9.42 10.49 -6.23
CA MET A 153 10.58 10.47 -5.32
C MET A 153 10.60 9.21 -4.46
N ILE A 154 9.45 8.75 -3.99
CA ILE A 154 9.34 7.48 -3.27
C ILE A 154 9.69 6.32 -4.23
N GLY A 155 9.21 6.39 -5.46
CA GLY A 155 9.58 5.48 -6.54
C GLY A 155 8.59 4.34 -6.78
N PRO A 156 8.62 3.76 -8.00
CA PRO A 156 7.62 2.79 -8.44
C PRO A 156 7.78 1.39 -7.79
N ASN A 157 8.92 1.11 -7.17
CA ASN A 157 9.20 -0.18 -6.54
C ASN A 157 8.78 -0.25 -5.07
N ARG A 158 8.19 0.84 -4.54
CA ARG A 158 7.65 0.88 -3.19
C ARG A 158 6.13 0.93 -3.24
N ARG A 159 5.49 0.31 -2.27
CA ARG A 159 4.04 0.44 -2.06
C ARG A 159 3.77 1.70 -1.26
N ILE A 160 2.84 2.51 -1.75
CA ILE A 160 2.46 3.78 -1.12
C ILE A 160 1.00 3.69 -0.71
N TYR A 161 0.74 3.89 0.57
CA TYR A 161 -0.60 3.98 1.15
C TYR A 161 -0.83 5.41 1.55
N TRP A 162 -1.65 6.12 0.77
CA TRP A 162 -1.94 7.53 1.03
C TRP A 162 -3.26 7.66 1.77
N VAL A 163 -3.17 8.13 3.01
CA VAL A 163 -4.33 8.36 3.87
C VAL A 163 -4.91 9.72 3.52
N ASN A 164 -6.20 9.77 3.20
CA ASN A 164 -6.88 11.02 2.95
C ASN A 164 -7.22 11.74 4.27
N THR A 165 -7.86 12.91 4.19
CA THR A 165 -7.96 13.82 5.33
C THR A 165 -9.39 13.96 5.85
N HIS A 166 -9.49 14.14 7.16
CA HIS A 166 -10.68 14.65 7.84
C HIS A 166 -10.33 16.04 8.40
N VAL A 167 -10.71 17.08 7.67
CA VAL A 167 -10.48 18.49 8.04
C VAL A 167 -11.68 19.36 7.64
N PRO A 168 -12.87 19.09 8.22
CA PRO A 168 -14.10 19.76 7.80
C PRO A 168 -14.09 21.26 8.06
N THR A 169 -13.16 21.74 8.88
CA THR A 169 -12.97 23.16 9.19
C THR A 169 -12.23 23.96 8.10
N ARG A 170 -11.76 23.28 7.05
CA ARG A 170 -11.02 23.90 5.95
C ARG A 170 -11.73 23.70 4.62
N ASN A 171 -11.61 24.69 3.75
CA ASN A 171 -12.30 24.68 2.44
C ASN A 171 -11.61 23.78 1.40
N TRP A 172 -10.43 23.22 1.71
CA TRP A 172 -9.69 22.35 0.77
C TRP A 172 -9.88 20.85 1.00
N GLU A 173 -10.64 20.44 2.01
CA GLU A 173 -10.83 19.03 2.32
C GLU A 173 -11.27 18.21 1.10
N THR A 174 -12.33 18.63 0.44
CA THR A 174 -12.87 17.91 -0.73
C THR A 174 -11.87 17.85 -1.87
N SER A 175 -11.24 18.98 -2.21
CA SER A 175 -10.29 19.04 -3.33
C SER A 175 -9.03 18.20 -3.05
N VAL A 176 -8.51 18.25 -1.84
CA VAL A 176 -7.37 17.43 -1.40
C VAL A 176 -7.70 15.95 -1.51
N ASN A 177 -8.84 15.52 -1.00
CA ASN A 177 -9.24 14.13 -1.03
C ASN A 177 -9.50 13.63 -2.46
N THR A 178 -10.02 14.48 -3.34
CA THR A 178 -10.15 14.19 -4.77
C THR A 178 -8.78 14.01 -5.43
N THR A 179 -7.83 14.88 -5.14
CA THR A 179 -6.46 14.80 -5.67
C THR A 179 -5.79 13.49 -5.23
N ILE A 180 -5.94 13.10 -3.99
CA ILE A 180 -5.41 11.83 -3.47
C ILE A 180 -6.06 10.63 -4.18
N ALA A 181 -7.38 10.61 -4.29
CA ALA A 181 -8.12 9.53 -4.96
C ALA A 181 -7.70 9.38 -6.43
N ASN A 182 -7.53 10.50 -7.13
CA ASN A 182 -7.09 10.49 -8.53
C ASN A 182 -5.66 9.98 -8.68
N ALA A 183 -4.76 10.32 -7.76
CA ALA A 183 -3.40 9.77 -7.75
C ALA A 183 -3.41 8.24 -7.55
N ALA A 184 -4.23 7.72 -6.66
CA ALA A 184 -4.38 6.28 -6.46
C ALA A 184 -4.87 5.56 -7.72
N LYS A 185 -5.65 6.23 -8.56
CA LYS A 185 -6.10 5.68 -9.85
C LYS A 185 -5.00 5.73 -10.92
N ARG A 186 -4.13 6.77 -10.89
CA ARG A 186 -3.07 6.94 -11.90
C ARG A 186 -1.86 6.03 -11.67
N TYR A 187 -1.57 5.70 -10.41
CA TYR A 187 -0.34 4.97 -10.05
C TYR A 187 -0.68 3.58 -9.50
N PRO A 188 -0.16 2.49 -10.13
CA PRO A 188 -0.47 1.14 -9.67
C PRO A 188 0.10 0.80 -8.30
N ASN A 189 1.13 1.53 -7.83
CA ASN A 189 1.73 1.31 -6.52
C ASN A 189 1.15 2.20 -5.41
N VAL A 190 0.15 3.02 -5.72
CA VAL A 190 -0.52 3.91 -4.74
C VAL A 190 -1.89 3.36 -4.41
N THR A 191 -2.14 3.19 -3.12
CA THR A 191 -3.43 2.76 -2.57
C THR A 191 -4.02 3.86 -1.70
N LEU A 192 -5.27 4.20 -1.95
CA LEU A 192 -6.02 5.12 -1.09
C LEU A 192 -6.40 4.42 0.22
N VAL A 193 -6.11 5.08 1.35
CA VAL A 193 -6.65 4.71 2.66
C VAL A 193 -7.71 5.75 3.02
N ASP A 194 -8.98 5.36 2.96
CA ASP A 194 -10.11 6.28 3.05
C ASP A 194 -10.51 6.59 4.50
N TRP A 195 -9.63 7.30 5.20
CA TRP A 195 -9.90 7.79 6.56
C TRP A 195 -11.09 8.75 6.59
N HIS A 196 -11.18 9.63 5.59
CA HIS A 196 -12.31 10.56 5.48
C HIS A 196 -13.64 9.82 5.40
N GLY A 197 -13.75 8.83 4.52
CA GLY A 197 -14.96 8.04 4.35
C GLY A 197 -15.38 7.31 5.63
N LEU A 198 -14.41 6.74 6.34
CA LEU A 198 -14.68 6.04 7.60
C LEU A 198 -15.09 7.00 8.71
N SER A 199 -14.43 8.14 8.83
CA SER A 199 -14.52 9.02 10.00
C SER A 199 -15.51 10.18 9.89
N LYS A 200 -15.95 10.53 8.69
CA LYS A 200 -16.73 11.76 8.43
C LYS A 200 -17.99 11.93 9.29
N ASN A 201 -18.61 10.84 9.69
CA ASN A 201 -19.85 10.85 10.51
C ASN A 201 -19.57 10.53 11.99
N HIS A 202 -18.30 10.52 12.40
CA HIS A 202 -17.87 10.16 13.76
C HIS A 202 -17.19 11.34 14.46
N LYS A 203 -17.93 12.38 14.75
CA LYS A 203 -17.42 13.55 15.48
C LYS A 203 -16.85 13.15 16.86
N ASP A 204 -17.38 12.11 17.45
CA ASP A 204 -16.92 11.53 18.72
C ASP A 204 -15.54 10.86 18.67
N TRP A 205 -14.96 10.69 17.47
CA TRP A 205 -13.60 10.17 17.28
C TRP A 205 -12.53 11.25 17.31
N PHE A 206 -12.91 12.52 17.44
CA PHE A 206 -11.99 13.66 17.33
C PHE A 206 -12.03 14.51 18.59
N TYR A 207 -10.91 15.19 18.84
CA TYR A 207 -10.89 16.29 19.80
C TYR A 207 -11.79 17.44 19.34
N THR A 208 -11.93 18.47 20.16
CA THR A 208 -12.83 19.61 19.87
C THR A 208 -12.51 20.33 18.57
N ASP A 209 -11.29 20.23 18.06
CA ASP A 209 -10.90 20.82 16.76
C ASP A 209 -11.52 20.08 15.56
N ASN A 210 -12.08 18.89 15.79
CA ASN A 210 -12.66 18.02 14.76
C ASN A 210 -11.68 17.66 13.63
N VAL A 211 -10.40 17.57 13.93
CA VAL A 211 -9.30 17.23 13.01
C VAL A 211 -8.41 16.15 13.59
N HIS A 212 -7.94 16.34 14.83
CA HIS A 212 -7.06 15.39 15.49
C HIS A 212 -7.88 14.28 16.15
N PRO A 213 -7.61 13.01 15.79
CA PRO A 213 -8.28 11.89 16.43
C PRO A 213 -7.99 11.83 17.92
N ASN A 214 -9.03 11.58 18.70
CA ASN A 214 -8.90 11.23 20.11
C ASN A 214 -8.51 9.74 20.25
N PRO A 215 -8.36 9.19 21.46
CA PRO A 215 -7.97 7.77 21.62
C PRO A 215 -8.86 6.79 20.86
N THR A 216 -10.16 7.01 20.81
CA THR A 216 -11.09 6.19 20.01
C THR A 216 -10.81 6.33 18.52
N GLY A 217 -10.63 7.57 18.05
CA GLY A 217 -10.27 7.84 16.65
C GLY A 217 -8.93 7.21 16.28
N ASN A 218 -7.93 7.29 17.14
CA ASN A 218 -6.62 6.68 16.92
C ASN A 218 -6.71 5.16 16.74
N ARG A 219 -7.53 4.48 17.55
CA ARG A 219 -7.76 3.03 17.37
C ARG A 219 -8.41 2.70 16.05
N ASN A 220 -9.41 3.47 15.65
CA ASN A 220 -10.11 3.26 14.37
C ASN A 220 -9.21 3.58 13.16
N TYR A 221 -8.39 4.62 13.24
CA TYR A 221 -7.41 4.94 12.23
C TYR A 221 -6.39 3.81 12.08
N THR A 222 -5.84 3.32 13.18
CA THR A 222 -4.86 2.24 13.18
C THR A 222 -5.45 0.96 12.61
N ARG A 223 -6.68 0.61 12.98
CA ARG A 223 -7.39 -0.55 12.41
C ARG A 223 -7.53 -0.41 10.89
N LEU A 224 -8.01 0.73 10.41
CA LEU A 224 -8.17 0.98 8.98
C LEU A 224 -6.84 0.83 8.24
N LEU A 225 -5.78 1.43 8.77
CA LEU A 225 -4.44 1.36 8.16
C LEU A 225 -3.95 -0.09 8.09
N VAL A 226 -4.04 -0.85 9.18
CA VAL A 226 -3.63 -2.25 9.22
C VAL A 226 -4.46 -3.10 8.25
N GLN A 227 -5.76 -2.88 8.18
CA GLN A 227 -6.63 -3.57 7.22
C GLN A 227 -6.17 -3.33 5.78
N GLN A 228 -5.85 -2.08 5.42
CA GLN A 228 -5.39 -1.75 4.09
C GLN A 228 -4.00 -2.33 3.79
N LEU A 229 -3.08 -2.28 4.75
CA LEU A 229 -1.73 -2.83 4.59
C LEU A 229 -1.74 -4.35 4.41
N THR A 230 -2.73 -5.04 4.92
CA THR A 230 -2.86 -6.51 4.89
C THR A 230 -3.94 -7.00 3.95
N ASP A 231 -4.57 -6.12 3.19
CA ASP A 231 -5.54 -6.47 2.16
C ASP A 231 -4.80 -7.12 0.98
N SER A 232 -5.22 -8.33 0.60
CA SER A 232 -4.65 -9.07 -0.52
C SER A 232 -4.78 -8.31 -1.85
N ASP A 233 -5.88 -7.57 -2.05
CA ASP A 233 -6.09 -6.76 -3.26
C ASP A 233 -5.07 -5.62 -3.35
N SER A 234 -4.74 -4.98 -2.23
CA SER A 234 -3.70 -3.94 -2.18
C SER A 234 -2.32 -4.50 -2.51
N SER A 235 -1.99 -5.70 -2.03
CA SER A 235 -0.71 -6.35 -2.31
C SER A 235 -0.59 -6.81 -3.77
N GLN A 236 -1.69 -7.06 -4.45
CA GLN A 236 -1.73 -7.45 -5.86
C GLN A 236 -1.63 -6.25 -6.82
N LYS A 237 -1.79 -5.04 -6.34
CA LYS A 237 -1.68 -3.81 -7.15
C LYS A 237 -0.27 -3.62 -7.73
N GLN A 238 0.69 -4.38 -7.29
CA GLN A 238 2.05 -4.44 -7.80
C GLN A 238 2.23 -5.57 -8.81
#